data_cb58a83e39c57b89f34b562b26538e76
#
_entry.id   cb58a83e39c57b89f34b562b26538e76
#
_cell.length_a   1.000
_cell.length_b   1.000
_cell.length_c   1.000
_cell.angle_alpha   90.00
_cell.angle_beta   90.00
_cell.angle_gamma   90.00
#
_symmetry.space_group_name_H-M   'P 1'
#
loop_
_entity.id
_entity.type
_entity.pdbx_description
1 polymer ?
#
loop_
_entity_poly.entity_id
_entity_poly.type
_entity_poly.pdbx_seq_one_letter_code
_entity_poly.pdbx_strand_id
1 'polypeptide(L)'
;MKKTLFLFTFLIAVLSVDAHSNEKIPLQHFFCDSAMTSGSLSPDGKYFASMVPASGAKCAIEEIDDPQAARVLLVIDLETNKPTVLSGTKGKSRLTGFTWISNTRIAFFRQPEAGLDAYSMWAINVDGTKPKELVPGKWEDSYPTGARLLDRMKDDENHILVSYNKRRPKYTDVYKLNIFSGKLTMVAKDPVIDGQTSLGWAVDQQGLVRGYVAVKGLYTYLYHRNDAESDFELLRKFKFQEASFGPAAYSYDPRYVYMRGQAVAADGTVIDDSDTDALWLYDAYEDKFIEKVYENDRYDVGGIAISSKTDEPA
;
A
#
# COMPACT_ATOMS: atom_id res chain seq x y z
N MET A 1 -44.53 -85.47 7.84
CA MET A 1 -43.45 -84.72 7.21
C MET A 1 -43.88 -83.26 6.98
N LYS A 2 -43.52 -82.35 7.86
CA LYS A 2 -43.85 -80.96 7.73
C LYS A 2 -42.57 -80.22 7.21
N LYS A 3 -42.70 -79.61 6.02
CA LYS A 3 -41.66 -78.76 5.45
C LYS A 3 -41.83 -77.36 5.99
N THR A 4 -40.88 -76.91 6.78
CA THR A 4 -40.83 -75.55 7.30
C THR A 4 -40.12 -74.66 6.24
N LEU A 5 -40.88 -73.71 5.69
CA LEU A 5 -40.35 -72.73 4.73
C LEU A 5 -39.79 -71.56 5.52
N PHE A 6 -38.46 -71.41 5.46
CA PHE A 6 -37.76 -70.27 6.05
C PHE A 6 -37.84 -69.09 5.09
N LEU A 7 -38.61 -68.07 5.44
CA LEU A 7 -38.71 -66.81 4.69
C LEU A 7 -37.55 -65.93 5.16
N PHE A 8 -36.54 -65.78 4.32
CA PHE A 8 -35.43 -64.89 4.56
C PHE A 8 -35.87 -63.45 4.13
N THR A 9 -36.25 -62.62 5.08
CA THR A 9 -36.55 -61.21 4.84
C THR A 9 -35.24 -60.43 4.80
N PHE A 10 -34.79 -60.10 3.60
CA PHE A 10 -33.63 -59.26 3.38
C PHE A 10 -34.03 -57.83 3.68
N LEU A 11 -33.66 -57.33 4.85
CA LEU A 11 -33.88 -55.93 5.22
C LEU A 11 -32.80 -55.09 4.47
N ILE A 12 -33.20 -54.49 3.36
CA ILE A 12 -32.37 -53.52 2.65
C ILE A 12 -32.47 -52.23 3.48
N ALA A 13 -31.40 -52.01 4.28
CA ALA A 13 -31.17 -50.68 4.88
C ALA A 13 -30.78 -49.75 3.73
N VAL A 14 -31.74 -48.94 3.28
CA VAL A 14 -31.48 -47.81 2.41
C VAL A 14 -30.72 -46.81 3.27
N LEU A 15 -29.40 -46.87 3.17
CA LEU A 15 -28.53 -45.76 3.59
C LEU A 15 -28.93 -44.57 2.70
N SER A 16 -29.81 -43.72 3.20
CA SER A 16 -29.97 -42.37 2.67
C SER A 16 -28.60 -41.68 2.86
N VAL A 17 -27.79 -41.77 1.82
CA VAL A 17 -26.71 -40.82 1.63
C VAL A 17 -27.42 -39.48 1.49
N ASP A 18 -27.44 -38.69 2.53
CA ASP A 18 -27.77 -37.29 2.41
C ASP A 18 -26.84 -36.73 1.34
N ALA A 19 -27.31 -36.71 0.12
CA ALA A 19 -26.69 -35.91 -0.91
C ALA A 19 -26.67 -34.50 -0.29
N HIS A 20 -25.47 -34.08 0.16
CA HIS A 20 -25.24 -32.70 0.47
C HIS A 20 -25.79 -31.94 -0.73
N SER A 21 -26.95 -31.33 -0.56
CA SER A 21 -27.46 -30.41 -1.56
C SER A 21 -26.31 -29.46 -1.84
N ASN A 22 -25.85 -29.41 -3.07
CA ASN A 22 -25.00 -28.35 -3.53
C ASN A 22 -25.84 -27.07 -3.37
N GLU A 23 -25.96 -26.59 -2.15
CA GLU A 23 -26.51 -25.27 -1.89
C GLU A 23 -25.65 -24.31 -2.71
N LYS A 24 -26.25 -23.80 -3.76
CA LYS A 24 -25.59 -22.82 -4.60
C LYS A 24 -25.20 -21.67 -3.67
N ILE A 25 -23.90 -21.43 -3.56
CA ILE A 25 -23.41 -20.29 -2.80
C ILE A 25 -24.15 -19.05 -3.33
N PRO A 26 -24.90 -18.33 -2.50
CA PRO A 26 -25.63 -17.14 -2.92
C PRO A 26 -24.68 -16.16 -3.61
N LEU A 27 -25.10 -15.57 -4.71
CA LEU A 27 -24.27 -14.64 -5.48
C LEU A 27 -23.70 -13.51 -4.62
N GLN A 28 -24.48 -13.06 -3.62
CA GLN A 28 -24.06 -12.07 -2.64
C GLN A 28 -22.77 -12.41 -1.91
N HIS A 29 -22.48 -13.70 -1.66
CA HIS A 29 -21.26 -14.11 -0.97
C HIS A 29 -19.99 -13.90 -1.80
N PHE A 30 -20.11 -13.76 -3.13
CA PHE A 30 -18.98 -13.43 -4.00
C PHE A 30 -18.70 -11.92 -4.07
N PHE A 31 -19.66 -11.10 -3.66
CA PHE A 31 -19.57 -9.64 -3.69
C PHE A 31 -19.57 -9.02 -2.30
N CYS A 32 -19.56 -9.84 -1.24
CA CYS A 32 -19.40 -9.38 0.12
C CYS A 32 -17.98 -8.92 0.39
N ASP A 33 -17.86 -7.73 0.90
CA ASP A 33 -16.61 -7.32 1.54
C ASP A 33 -16.41 -8.04 2.87
N SER A 34 -15.14 -8.29 3.19
CA SER A 34 -14.76 -8.82 4.50
C SER A 34 -15.28 -7.93 5.62
N ALA A 35 -15.71 -8.53 6.74
CA ALA A 35 -16.14 -7.78 7.92
C ALA A 35 -15.02 -6.86 8.46
N MET A 36 -13.77 -7.22 8.22
CA MET A 36 -12.60 -6.40 8.56
C MET A 36 -11.70 -6.30 7.33
N THR A 37 -11.29 -5.10 6.98
CA THR A 37 -10.36 -4.85 5.88
C THR A 37 -9.21 -3.95 6.33
N SER A 38 -8.07 -4.08 5.67
CA SER A 38 -6.89 -3.24 5.92
C SER A 38 -6.39 -3.28 7.36
N GLY A 39 -6.42 -4.45 8.02
CA GLY A 39 -5.92 -4.61 9.38
C GLY A 39 -4.43 -4.27 9.49
N SER A 40 -4.06 -3.42 10.47
CA SER A 40 -2.68 -2.97 10.67
C SER A 40 -2.40 -2.66 12.14
N LEU A 41 -1.20 -3.04 12.61
CA LEU A 41 -0.68 -2.64 13.93
C LEU A 41 -0.07 -1.24 13.88
N SER A 42 -0.15 -0.52 15.01
CA SER A 42 0.65 0.70 15.20
C SER A 42 2.15 0.38 15.15
N PRO A 43 3.03 1.35 14.83
CA PRO A 43 4.47 1.10 14.76
C PRO A 43 5.07 0.53 16.05
N ASP A 44 4.51 0.86 17.21
CA ASP A 44 4.93 0.34 18.51
C ASP A 44 4.17 -0.94 18.94
N GLY A 45 3.23 -1.43 18.11
CA GLY A 45 2.47 -2.66 18.36
C GLY A 45 1.40 -2.57 19.43
N LYS A 46 1.08 -1.38 19.98
CA LYS A 46 0.11 -1.23 21.08
C LYS A 46 -1.34 -1.17 20.60
N TYR A 47 -1.57 -0.79 19.37
CA TYR A 47 -2.90 -0.63 18.79
C TYR A 47 -3.04 -1.45 17.54
N PHE A 48 -4.25 -1.97 17.31
CA PHE A 48 -4.67 -2.57 16.05
C PHE A 48 -5.76 -1.71 15.43
N ALA A 49 -5.61 -1.35 14.17
CA ALA A 49 -6.61 -0.60 13.43
C ALA A 49 -7.16 -1.41 12.25
N SER A 50 -8.44 -1.23 11.93
CA SER A 50 -9.09 -1.85 10.78
C SER A 50 -10.29 -1.02 10.33
N MET A 51 -10.67 -1.18 9.07
CA MET A 51 -11.96 -0.69 8.58
C MET A 51 -13.01 -1.77 8.73
N VAL A 52 -14.13 -1.43 9.36
CA VAL A 52 -15.27 -2.34 9.60
C VAL A 52 -16.56 -1.69 9.13
N PRO A 53 -17.59 -2.48 8.74
CA PRO A 53 -18.92 -1.94 8.44
C PRO A 53 -19.53 -1.25 9.66
N ALA A 54 -20.12 -0.09 9.49
CA ALA A 54 -20.82 0.64 10.57
C ALA A 54 -21.97 -0.17 11.18
N SER A 55 -22.62 -1.01 10.36
CA SER A 55 -23.70 -1.91 10.79
C SER A 55 -23.23 -3.11 11.60
N GLY A 56 -21.91 -3.39 11.65
CA GLY A 56 -21.36 -4.62 12.20
C GLY A 56 -21.68 -5.87 11.38
N ALA A 57 -22.18 -5.72 10.15
CA ALA A 57 -22.54 -6.83 9.30
C ALA A 57 -21.32 -7.66 8.90
N LYS A 58 -21.45 -9.00 8.93
CA LYS A 58 -20.39 -9.92 8.51
C LYS A 58 -20.20 -9.95 7.00
N CYS A 59 -21.19 -9.48 6.26
CA CYS A 59 -21.18 -9.36 4.81
C CYS A 59 -21.82 -8.01 4.48
N ALA A 60 -21.02 -7.04 4.08
CA ALA A 60 -21.50 -5.74 3.64
C ALA A 60 -21.27 -5.62 2.14
N ILE A 61 -22.33 -5.44 1.39
CA ILE A 61 -22.25 -4.96 0.01
C ILE A 61 -22.29 -3.43 0.13
N GLU A 62 -21.21 -2.77 -0.26
CA GLU A 62 -21.19 -1.31 -0.33
C GLU A 62 -22.09 -0.84 -1.47
N GLU A 63 -23.37 -0.65 -1.20
CA GLU A 63 -24.23 0.11 -2.08
C GLU A 63 -23.94 1.60 -1.91
N ILE A 64 -23.87 2.31 -3.04
CA ILE A 64 -23.44 3.72 -3.10
C ILE A 64 -24.30 4.62 -2.22
N ASP A 65 -25.54 4.26 -1.99
CA ASP A 65 -26.53 5.05 -1.27
C ASP A 65 -26.99 4.42 0.06
N ASP A 66 -26.41 3.28 0.49
CA ASP A 66 -26.74 2.68 1.79
C ASP A 66 -25.81 3.17 2.91
N PRO A 67 -26.29 4.01 3.85
CA PRO A 67 -25.50 4.46 4.99
C PRO A 67 -25.08 3.31 5.93
N GLN A 68 -25.75 2.15 5.88
CA GLN A 68 -25.43 0.99 6.72
C GLN A 68 -24.26 0.18 6.16
N ALA A 69 -24.00 0.28 4.87
CA ALA A 69 -22.82 -0.28 4.23
C ALA A 69 -21.56 0.59 4.43
N ALA A 70 -21.70 1.78 4.97
CA ALA A 70 -20.60 2.68 5.25
C ALA A 70 -19.56 2.02 6.17
N ARG A 71 -18.27 2.20 5.86
CA ARG A 71 -17.19 1.72 6.70
C ARG A 71 -16.76 2.77 7.72
N VAL A 72 -16.37 2.31 8.89
CA VAL A 72 -15.78 3.13 9.95
C VAL A 72 -14.37 2.65 10.23
N LEU A 73 -13.53 3.55 10.69
CA LEU A 73 -12.20 3.23 11.19
C LEU A 73 -12.32 2.85 12.66
N LEU A 74 -11.95 1.60 12.97
CA LEU A 74 -11.93 1.05 14.32
C LEU A 74 -10.48 0.91 14.78
N VAL A 75 -10.20 1.33 16.01
CA VAL A 75 -8.94 1.06 16.69
C VAL A 75 -9.20 0.26 17.96
N ILE A 76 -8.40 -0.74 18.20
CA ILE A 76 -8.41 -1.55 19.43
C ILE A 76 -7.09 -1.31 20.17
N ASP A 77 -7.17 -0.88 21.40
CA ASP A 77 -6.05 -0.89 22.33
C ASP A 77 -5.78 -2.34 22.76
N LEU A 78 -4.60 -2.86 22.45
CA LEU A 78 -4.28 -4.28 22.65
C LEU A 78 -3.96 -4.64 24.11
N GLU A 79 -3.65 -3.66 24.96
CA GLU A 79 -3.44 -3.87 26.39
C GLU A 79 -4.77 -3.99 27.12
N THR A 80 -5.70 -3.08 26.80
CA THR A 80 -7.01 -3.01 27.48
C THR A 80 -8.13 -3.73 26.75
N ASN A 81 -7.91 -4.17 25.49
CA ASN A 81 -8.91 -4.70 24.56
C ASN A 81 -10.08 -3.74 24.30
N LYS A 82 -9.88 -2.44 24.49
CA LYS A 82 -10.92 -1.43 24.32
C LYS A 82 -11.01 -0.96 22.87
N PRO A 83 -12.17 -1.13 22.22
CA PRO A 83 -12.38 -0.60 20.88
C PRO A 83 -12.77 0.88 20.91
N THR A 84 -12.29 1.64 19.93
CA THR A 84 -12.65 3.04 19.70
C THR A 84 -12.96 3.24 18.21
N VAL A 85 -14.15 3.77 17.90
CA VAL A 85 -14.49 4.18 16.54
C VAL A 85 -13.98 5.59 16.30
N LEU A 86 -13.02 5.73 15.38
CA LEU A 86 -12.35 7.00 15.14
C LEU A 86 -13.02 7.87 14.08
N SER A 87 -13.53 7.27 13.02
CA SER A 87 -14.13 7.98 11.91
C SER A 87 -15.16 7.11 11.23
N GLY A 88 -16.19 7.76 10.71
CA GLY A 88 -17.20 7.18 9.85
C GLY A 88 -17.45 8.08 8.65
N THR A 89 -18.22 7.57 7.72
CA THR A 89 -18.69 8.32 6.56
C THR A 89 -20.08 8.90 6.81
N LYS A 90 -20.38 10.04 6.16
CA LYS A 90 -21.72 10.62 6.16
C LYS A 90 -22.12 10.92 4.72
N GLY A 91 -23.37 10.58 4.39
CA GLY A 91 -23.89 10.78 3.04
C GLY A 91 -23.15 9.94 2.01
N LYS A 92 -22.78 10.52 0.89
CA LYS A 92 -22.10 9.86 -0.23
C LYS A 92 -20.57 9.74 -0.06
N SER A 93 -19.99 10.25 1.03
CA SER A 93 -18.54 10.15 1.23
C SER A 93 -18.15 8.75 1.71
N ARG A 94 -16.97 8.27 1.28
CA ARG A 94 -16.45 6.94 1.61
C ARG A 94 -15.09 7.03 2.28
N LEU A 95 -14.86 6.14 3.23
CA LEU A 95 -13.54 5.84 3.77
C LEU A 95 -12.88 4.80 2.86
N THR A 96 -11.77 5.16 2.21
CA THR A 96 -11.13 4.31 1.20
C THR A 96 -9.87 3.62 1.71
N GLY A 97 -9.32 4.06 2.84
CA GLY A 97 -8.15 3.45 3.45
C GLY A 97 -7.62 4.28 4.61
N PHE A 98 -6.64 3.71 5.30
CA PHE A 98 -5.91 4.39 6.35
C PHE A 98 -4.46 3.94 6.41
N THR A 99 -3.63 4.69 7.14
CA THR A 99 -2.25 4.33 7.45
C THR A 99 -1.82 4.96 8.77
N TRP A 100 -0.99 4.27 9.53
CA TRP A 100 -0.34 4.85 10.70
C TRP A 100 0.67 5.92 10.28
N ILE A 101 0.61 7.08 10.90
CA ILE A 101 1.55 8.19 10.68
C ILE A 101 2.36 8.52 11.93
N SER A 102 2.01 7.95 13.09
CA SER A 102 2.81 7.85 14.31
C SER A 102 2.29 6.70 15.17
N ASN A 103 2.87 6.47 16.34
CA ASN A 103 2.40 5.44 17.28
C ASN A 103 0.96 5.69 17.78
N THR A 104 0.51 6.93 17.79
CA THR A 104 -0.78 7.33 18.37
C THR A 104 -1.67 8.12 17.41
N ARG A 105 -1.29 8.21 16.13
CA ARG A 105 -2.02 9.00 15.14
C ARG A 105 -2.15 8.26 13.81
N ILE A 106 -3.35 8.30 13.24
CA ILE A 106 -3.69 7.63 11.98
C ILE A 106 -4.07 8.68 10.95
N ALA A 107 -3.54 8.56 9.74
CA ALA A 107 -4.09 9.20 8.56
C ALA A 107 -5.12 8.28 7.91
N PHE A 108 -6.23 8.85 7.45
CA PHE A 108 -7.24 8.13 6.69
C PHE A 108 -7.68 8.93 5.47
N PHE A 109 -8.12 8.21 4.45
CA PHE A 109 -8.46 8.78 3.16
C PHE A 109 -9.97 8.78 2.98
N ARG A 110 -10.52 9.92 2.61
CA ARG A 110 -11.95 10.10 2.31
C ARG A 110 -12.12 10.48 0.86
N GLN A 111 -12.96 9.73 0.19
CA GLN A 111 -13.53 10.10 -1.09
C GLN A 111 -14.78 10.92 -0.81
N PRO A 112 -14.84 12.20 -1.17
CA PRO A 112 -15.95 13.07 -0.79
C PRO A 112 -17.27 12.69 -1.46
N GLU A 113 -17.21 12.16 -2.68
CA GLU A 113 -18.36 11.68 -3.43
C GLU A 113 -17.99 10.44 -4.26
N ALA A 114 -18.90 9.47 -4.35
CA ALA A 114 -18.69 8.28 -5.15
C ALA A 114 -18.48 8.63 -6.63
N GLY A 115 -17.47 8.02 -7.25
CA GLY A 115 -17.11 8.24 -8.64
C GLY A 115 -16.13 9.39 -8.88
N LEU A 116 -15.74 10.15 -7.84
CA LEU A 116 -14.67 11.14 -7.92
C LEU A 116 -13.38 10.56 -7.31
N ASP A 117 -12.31 10.47 -8.09
CA ASP A 117 -11.02 9.94 -7.64
C ASP A 117 -10.17 10.93 -6.84
N ALA A 118 -10.77 12.00 -6.32
CA ALA A 118 -10.12 12.98 -5.48
C ALA A 118 -10.24 12.59 -4.00
N TYR A 119 -9.13 12.19 -3.39
CA TYR A 119 -9.11 11.72 -2.00
C TYR A 119 -8.51 12.77 -1.08
N SER A 120 -9.26 13.18 -0.06
CA SER A 120 -8.72 14.01 1.01
C SER A 120 -7.99 13.14 2.05
N MET A 121 -6.85 13.61 2.52
CA MET A 121 -6.10 13.00 3.64
C MET A 121 -6.46 13.70 4.93
N TRP A 122 -6.99 12.95 5.87
CA TRP A 122 -7.33 13.38 7.23
C TRP A 122 -6.42 12.69 8.24
N ALA A 123 -6.27 13.26 9.41
CA ALA A 123 -5.60 12.61 10.53
C ALA A 123 -6.41 12.73 11.82
N ILE A 124 -6.28 11.73 12.71
CA ILE A 124 -6.96 11.66 13.99
C ILE A 124 -6.09 10.88 14.98
N ASN A 125 -6.13 11.23 16.26
CA ASN A 125 -5.48 10.44 17.31
C ASN A 125 -6.27 9.17 17.60
N VAL A 126 -5.59 8.15 18.14
CA VAL A 126 -6.21 6.86 18.51
C VAL A 126 -7.32 6.98 19.56
N ASP A 127 -7.34 8.05 20.35
CA ASP A 127 -8.38 8.39 21.31
C ASP A 127 -9.57 9.18 20.69
N GLY A 128 -9.55 9.42 19.39
CA GLY A 128 -10.57 10.20 18.67
C GLY A 128 -10.38 11.70 18.75
N THR A 129 -9.34 12.19 19.40
CA THR A 129 -9.07 13.63 19.50
C THR A 129 -8.31 14.19 18.29
N LYS A 130 -8.30 15.51 18.16
CA LYS A 130 -7.57 16.29 17.15
C LYS A 130 -7.80 15.83 15.69
N PRO A 131 -9.06 15.63 15.24
CA PRO A 131 -9.32 15.37 13.84
C PRO A 131 -8.90 16.60 13.01
N LYS A 132 -8.20 16.36 11.89
CA LYS A 132 -7.68 17.42 11.04
C LYS A 132 -7.62 16.98 9.58
N GLU A 133 -8.16 17.77 8.68
CA GLU A 133 -7.87 17.63 7.26
C GLU A 133 -6.45 18.14 6.99
N LEU A 134 -5.58 17.23 6.55
CA LEU A 134 -4.17 17.53 6.25
C LEU A 134 -4.00 17.99 4.80
N VAL A 135 -4.65 17.28 3.88
CA VAL A 135 -4.60 17.57 2.44
C VAL A 135 -6.00 17.42 1.85
N PRO A 136 -6.56 18.48 1.29
CA PRO A 136 -7.86 18.40 0.62
C PRO A 136 -7.73 17.66 -0.71
N GLY A 137 -8.66 16.74 -0.99
CA GLY A 137 -8.84 16.17 -2.32
C GLY A 137 -9.66 17.08 -3.20
N LYS A 138 -9.18 17.39 -4.39
CA LYS A 138 -9.82 18.28 -5.35
C LYS A 138 -9.64 17.76 -6.78
N TRP A 139 -10.50 18.24 -7.65
CA TRP A 139 -10.31 18.15 -9.09
C TRP A 139 -9.80 19.49 -9.61
N GLU A 140 -8.63 19.48 -10.24
CA GLU A 140 -8.03 20.65 -10.88
C GLU A 140 -7.62 20.28 -12.31
N ASP A 141 -7.99 21.08 -13.28
CA ASP A 141 -7.67 20.85 -14.70
C ASP A 141 -7.97 19.43 -15.21
N SER A 142 -9.10 18.85 -14.79
CA SER A 142 -9.52 17.48 -15.11
C SER A 142 -8.65 16.37 -14.51
N TYR A 143 -7.86 16.67 -13.48
CA TYR A 143 -7.06 15.70 -12.74
C TYR A 143 -7.39 15.72 -11.25
N PRO A 144 -7.41 14.55 -10.60
CA PRO A 144 -7.53 14.51 -9.16
C PRO A 144 -6.24 14.97 -8.50
N THR A 145 -6.34 15.82 -7.49
CA THR A 145 -5.23 16.18 -6.62
C THR A 145 -5.33 15.41 -5.31
N GLY A 146 -4.20 14.96 -4.78
CA GLY A 146 -4.15 14.25 -3.52
C GLY A 146 -2.73 13.91 -3.11
N ALA A 147 -2.55 13.59 -1.84
CA ALA A 147 -1.26 13.20 -1.30
C ALA A 147 -1.21 11.69 -1.00
N ARG A 148 -0.02 11.10 -1.17
CA ARG A 148 0.31 9.74 -0.76
C ARG A 148 1.45 9.77 0.24
N LEU A 149 1.37 8.95 1.28
CA LEU A 149 2.47 8.77 2.22
C LEU A 149 3.67 8.16 1.47
N LEU A 150 4.85 8.76 1.64
CA LEU A 150 6.13 8.23 1.18
C LEU A 150 6.92 7.65 2.35
N ASP A 151 7.06 8.42 3.44
CA ASP A 151 7.81 8.02 4.61
C ASP A 151 7.22 8.61 5.89
N ARG A 152 7.32 7.86 7.00
CA ARG A 152 6.82 8.28 8.31
C ARG A 152 7.78 9.16 9.07
N MET A 153 9.02 9.27 8.61
CA MET A 153 10.09 10.02 9.28
C MET A 153 10.28 9.57 10.74
N LYS A 154 10.81 8.34 10.93
CA LYS A 154 10.89 7.67 12.25
C LYS A 154 11.46 8.53 13.39
N ASP A 155 12.31 9.49 13.07
CA ASP A 155 12.96 10.40 14.01
C ASP A 155 12.27 11.78 14.12
N ASP A 156 11.11 11.97 13.48
CA ASP A 156 10.32 13.20 13.53
C ASP A 156 8.85 12.92 13.82
N GLU A 157 8.47 12.93 15.08
CA GLU A 157 7.11 12.62 15.52
C GLU A 157 6.02 13.59 15.03
N ASN A 158 6.41 14.72 14.45
CA ASN A 158 5.47 15.77 14.03
C ASN A 158 5.27 15.84 12.53
N HIS A 159 6.08 15.12 11.75
CA HIS A 159 6.03 15.22 10.30
C HIS A 159 6.08 13.85 9.63
N ILE A 160 5.58 13.84 8.39
CA ILE A 160 5.72 12.73 7.45
C ILE A 160 6.15 13.29 6.09
N LEU A 161 6.71 12.46 5.22
CA LEU A 161 6.91 12.80 3.81
C LEU A 161 5.72 12.30 2.98
N VAL A 162 5.25 13.17 2.11
CA VAL A 162 4.17 12.84 1.18
C VAL A 162 4.54 13.28 -0.23
N SER A 163 4.18 12.47 -1.23
CA SER A 163 4.11 12.95 -2.61
C SER A 163 2.76 13.62 -2.84
N TYR A 164 2.75 14.81 -3.43
CA TYR A 164 1.53 15.56 -3.67
C TYR A 164 1.61 16.36 -4.96
N ASN A 165 0.60 16.25 -5.80
CA ASN A 165 0.50 16.97 -7.06
C ASN A 165 -0.14 18.38 -6.90
N LYS A 166 0.22 19.08 -5.81
CA LYS A 166 -0.31 20.39 -5.46
C LYS A 166 0.02 21.49 -6.48
N ARG A 167 1.25 21.48 -6.99
CA ARG A 167 1.75 22.53 -7.88
C ARG A 167 1.25 22.38 -9.31
N ARG A 168 1.19 21.15 -9.77
CA ARG A 168 0.72 20.78 -11.13
C ARG A 168 0.03 19.41 -11.07
N PRO A 169 -1.18 19.27 -11.58
CA PRO A 169 -1.96 18.03 -11.43
C PRO A 169 -1.29 16.76 -11.98
N LYS A 170 -0.43 16.89 -13.00
CA LYS A 170 0.28 15.76 -13.64
C LYS A 170 1.61 15.37 -12.98
N TYR A 171 2.12 16.18 -12.04
CA TYR A 171 3.44 16.00 -11.47
C TYR A 171 3.36 16.01 -9.96
N THR A 172 4.07 15.12 -9.33
CA THR A 172 4.08 15.00 -7.88
C THR A 172 5.39 15.53 -7.30
N ASP A 173 5.31 16.58 -6.50
CA ASP A 173 6.43 17.04 -5.68
C ASP A 173 6.42 16.33 -4.32
N VAL A 174 7.52 16.33 -3.61
CA VAL A 174 7.60 15.79 -2.24
C VAL A 174 7.54 16.91 -1.23
N TYR A 175 6.70 16.73 -0.24
CA TYR A 175 6.51 17.66 0.86
C TYR A 175 6.70 16.98 2.21
N LYS A 176 7.36 17.70 3.12
CA LYS A 176 7.30 17.45 4.56
C LYS A 176 6.00 18.03 5.08
N LEU A 177 5.12 17.16 5.60
CA LEU A 177 3.78 17.50 6.05
C LEU A 177 3.71 17.38 7.57
N ASN A 178 3.38 18.47 8.25
CA ASN A 178 3.11 18.46 9.69
C ASN A 178 1.76 17.78 9.96
N ILE A 179 1.78 16.68 10.72
CA ILE A 179 0.62 15.80 10.95
C ILE A 179 -0.45 16.41 11.86
N PHE A 180 -0.20 17.54 12.50
CA PHE A 180 -1.14 18.23 13.38
C PHE A 180 -1.72 19.50 12.73
N SER A 181 -0.89 20.30 12.07
CA SER A 181 -1.31 21.57 11.48
C SER A 181 -1.70 21.47 10.01
N GLY A 182 -1.21 20.45 9.28
CA GLY A 182 -1.34 20.34 7.84
C GLY A 182 -0.37 21.24 7.05
N LYS A 183 0.61 21.88 7.74
CA LYS A 183 1.62 22.71 7.07
C LYS A 183 2.50 21.86 6.18
N LEU A 184 2.65 22.28 4.93
CA LEU A 184 3.48 21.65 3.91
C LEU A 184 4.75 22.48 3.68
N THR A 185 5.90 21.80 3.66
CA THR A 185 7.18 22.36 3.23
C THR A 185 7.74 21.50 2.11
N MET A 186 7.97 22.06 0.93
CA MET A 186 8.51 21.33 -0.22
C MET A 186 9.97 20.90 0.08
N VAL A 187 10.29 19.63 -0.17
CA VAL A 187 11.64 19.07 0.03
C VAL A 187 12.23 18.49 -1.25
N ALA A 188 11.40 18.13 -2.22
CA ALA A 188 11.87 17.78 -3.55
C ALA A 188 10.81 18.20 -4.58
N LYS A 189 11.29 18.76 -5.68
CA LYS A 189 10.46 19.21 -6.80
C LYS A 189 10.58 18.20 -7.94
N ASP A 190 9.45 17.85 -8.52
CA ASP A 190 9.43 17.06 -9.76
C ASP A 190 10.27 17.81 -10.83
N PRO A 191 11.30 17.17 -11.40
CA PRO A 191 12.17 17.81 -12.37
C PRO A 191 11.45 18.18 -13.68
N VAL A 192 10.23 17.62 -13.90
CA VAL A 192 9.40 17.92 -15.10
C VAL A 192 10.20 17.74 -16.39
N ILE A 193 10.81 16.58 -16.53
CA ILE A 193 11.57 16.23 -17.74
C ILE A 193 10.58 16.03 -18.89
N ASP A 194 10.86 16.69 -20.01
CA ASP A 194 9.95 16.79 -21.16
C ASP A 194 9.41 15.43 -21.64
N GLY A 195 8.09 15.34 -21.71
CA GLY A 195 7.36 14.15 -22.14
C GLY A 195 7.44 12.94 -21.20
N GLN A 196 8.01 13.10 -19.99
CA GLN A 196 7.99 12.08 -18.95
C GLN A 196 6.85 12.34 -17.96
N THR A 197 6.33 11.26 -17.38
CA THR A 197 5.32 11.27 -16.31
C THR A 197 5.92 10.66 -15.06
N SER A 198 5.80 11.36 -13.91
CA SER A 198 6.22 10.86 -12.61
C SER A 198 5.46 9.60 -12.22
N LEU A 199 6.16 8.53 -11.84
CA LEU A 199 5.59 7.33 -11.24
C LEU A 199 5.77 7.31 -9.72
N GLY A 200 6.89 7.80 -9.22
CA GLY A 200 7.15 7.74 -7.78
C GLY A 200 8.51 8.26 -7.36
N TRP A 201 8.68 8.21 -6.06
CA TRP A 201 9.85 8.68 -5.35
C TRP A 201 10.37 7.59 -4.43
N ALA A 202 11.67 7.52 -4.24
CA ALA A 202 12.31 6.69 -3.25
C ALA A 202 13.03 7.55 -2.21
N VAL A 203 12.83 7.20 -0.95
CA VAL A 203 13.31 7.94 0.22
C VAL A 203 14.25 7.03 0.99
N ASP A 204 15.39 7.55 1.45
CA ASP A 204 16.28 6.80 2.30
C ASP A 204 15.78 6.74 3.76
N GLN A 205 16.46 5.97 4.59
CA GLN A 205 16.07 5.77 5.98
C GLN A 205 16.28 7.01 6.87
N GLN A 206 16.97 8.03 6.38
CA GLN A 206 17.14 9.32 7.03
C GLN A 206 16.09 10.36 6.58
N GLY A 207 15.17 9.96 5.69
CA GLY A 207 14.11 10.83 5.19
C GLY A 207 14.54 11.75 4.04
N LEU A 208 15.69 11.48 3.39
CA LEU A 208 16.09 12.19 2.19
C LEU A 208 15.52 11.52 0.94
N VAL A 209 14.92 12.32 0.06
CA VAL A 209 14.44 11.87 -1.25
C VAL A 209 15.63 11.70 -2.17
N ARG A 210 15.98 10.44 -2.50
CA ARG A 210 17.14 10.12 -3.34
C ARG A 210 16.78 9.58 -4.71
N GLY A 211 15.63 8.93 -4.85
CA GLY A 211 15.21 8.30 -6.09
C GLY A 211 13.99 8.97 -6.70
N TYR A 212 13.97 8.99 -8.01
CA TYR A 212 12.84 9.44 -8.81
C TYR A 212 12.62 8.49 -9.98
N VAL A 213 11.38 8.05 -10.16
CA VAL A 213 11.00 7.14 -11.25
C VAL A 213 10.00 7.83 -12.17
N ALA A 214 10.27 7.79 -13.46
CA ALA A 214 9.41 8.36 -14.48
C ALA A 214 9.24 7.41 -15.67
N VAL A 215 8.20 7.66 -16.49
CA VAL A 215 7.95 6.90 -17.72
C VAL A 215 7.72 7.83 -18.90
N LYS A 216 8.13 7.38 -20.09
CA LYS A 216 7.79 8.00 -21.37
C LYS A 216 7.63 6.92 -22.43
N GLY A 217 6.42 6.80 -22.98
CA GLY A 217 6.09 5.73 -23.92
C GLY A 217 6.30 4.36 -23.27
N LEU A 218 7.16 3.53 -23.85
CA LEU A 218 7.49 2.19 -23.35
C LEU A 218 8.70 2.17 -22.39
N TYR A 219 9.28 3.32 -22.08
CA TYR A 219 10.49 3.38 -21.30
C TYR A 219 10.26 3.84 -19.87
N THR A 220 10.91 3.15 -18.95
CA THR A 220 11.10 3.56 -17.55
C THR A 220 12.45 4.24 -17.41
N TYR A 221 12.47 5.30 -16.61
CA TYR A 221 13.65 6.11 -16.29
C TYR A 221 13.82 6.14 -14.76
N LEU A 222 14.96 5.67 -14.29
CA LEU A 222 15.35 5.76 -12.89
C LEU A 222 16.38 6.87 -12.74
N TYR A 223 16.12 7.76 -11.82
CA TYR A 223 17.01 8.86 -11.45
C TYR A 223 17.43 8.71 -10.00
N HIS A 224 18.64 9.13 -9.72
CA HIS A 224 19.23 9.14 -8.37
C HIS A 224 19.95 10.46 -8.10
N ARG A 225 20.04 10.84 -6.82
CA ARG A 225 20.92 11.92 -6.33
C ARG A 225 21.56 11.53 -5.01
N ASN A 226 22.79 12.00 -4.80
CA ASN A 226 23.57 11.64 -3.61
C ASN A 226 23.24 12.48 -2.37
N ASP A 227 22.74 13.70 -2.55
CA ASP A 227 22.35 14.61 -1.47
C ASP A 227 21.16 15.50 -1.86
N ALA A 228 20.73 16.37 -0.95
CA ALA A 228 19.56 17.22 -1.14
C ALA A 228 19.81 18.38 -2.14
N GLU A 229 21.05 18.81 -2.27
CA GLU A 229 21.49 19.92 -3.10
C GLU A 229 21.76 19.49 -4.54
N SER A 230 22.04 18.21 -4.76
CA SER A 230 22.33 17.64 -6.08
C SER A 230 21.07 17.51 -6.93
N ASP A 231 21.22 17.68 -8.23
CA ASP A 231 20.18 17.35 -9.21
C ASP A 231 20.02 15.84 -9.35
N PHE A 232 18.86 15.42 -9.86
CA PHE A 232 18.60 14.02 -10.20
C PHE A 232 19.31 13.65 -11.49
N GLU A 233 20.23 12.70 -11.42
CA GLU A 233 20.94 12.15 -12.57
C GLU A 233 20.30 10.85 -13.05
N LEU A 234 20.29 10.61 -14.37
CA LEU A 234 19.75 9.39 -14.94
C LEU A 234 20.64 8.21 -14.59
N LEU A 235 20.10 7.27 -13.80
CA LEU A 235 20.80 6.05 -13.41
C LEU A 235 20.55 4.93 -14.43
N ARG A 236 19.27 4.72 -14.84
CA ARG A 236 18.87 3.66 -15.78
C ARG A 236 17.74 4.11 -16.67
N LYS A 237 17.75 3.58 -17.91
CA LYS A 237 16.65 3.67 -18.86
C LYS A 237 16.46 2.31 -19.50
N PHE A 238 15.27 1.75 -19.42
CA PHE A 238 14.94 0.45 -20.01
C PHE A 238 13.48 0.40 -20.44
N LYS A 239 13.12 -0.55 -21.28
CA LYS A 239 11.71 -0.79 -21.64
C LYS A 239 11.05 -1.66 -20.57
N PHE A 240 9.89 -1.24 -20.08
CA PHE A 240 9.16 -1.95 -19.02
C PHE A 240 8.70 -3.37 -19.45
N GLN A 241 8.64 -3.67 -20.76
CA GLN A 241 8.32 -5.00 -21.26
C GLN A 241 9.53 -5.93 -21.31
N GLU A 242 10.75 -5.39 -21.23
CA GLU A 242 12.00 -6.15 -21.32
C GLU A 242 12.66 -6.33 -19.95
N ALA A 243 12.37 -5.46 -19.01
CA ALA A 243 12.89 -5.55 -17.65
C ALA A 243 11.93 -4.95 -16.63
N SER A 244 11.94 -5.54 -15.44
CA SER A 244 11.39 -4.97 -14.21
C SER A 244 12.56 -4.64 -13.31
N PHE A 245 12.83 -3.35 -13.04
CA PHE A 245 13.96 -2.94 -12.21
C PHE A 245 13.67 -1.63 -11.50
N GLY A 246 13.88 -1.59 -10.18
CA GLY A 246 13.65 -0.38 -9.42
C GLY A 246 14.03 -0.49 -7.95
N PRO A 247 14.17 0.67 -7.25
CA PRO A 247 14.51 0.69 -5.84
C PRO A 247 13.37 0.09 -5.02
N ALA A 248 13.69 -0.89 -4.17
CA ALA A 248 12.80 -1.49 -3.19
C ALA A 248 12.96 -0.83 -1.82
N ALA A 249 14.19 -0.58 -1.38
CA ALA A 249 14.51 0.18 -0.17
C ALA A 249 15.97 0.65 -0.19
N TYR A 250 16.28 1.65 0.62
CA TYR A 250 17.66 2.00 0.94
C TYR A 250 18.16 1.21 2.15
N SER A 251 19.45 0.84 2.15
CA SER A 251 20.15 0.39 3.35
C SER A 251 20.28 1.55 4.35
N TYR A 252 20.69 1.27 5.57
CA TYR A 252 21.01 2.31 6.55
C TYR A 252 22.13 3.25 6.04
N ASP A 253 23.14 2.71 5.38
CA ASP A 253 24.07 3.51 4.58
C ASP A 253 23.40 3.81 3.22
N PRO A 254 23.01 5.07 2.95
CA PRO A 254 22.25 5.43 1.77
C PRO A 254 23.03 5.33 0.45
N ARG A 255 24.33 5.05 0.49
CA ARG A 255 25.12 4.65 -0.65
C ARG A 255 24.58 3.36 -1.28
N TYR A 256 24.05 2.45 -0.44
CA TYR A 256 23.56 1.16 -0.87
C TYR A 256 22.04 1.15 -0.98
N VAL A 257 21.56 0.58 -2.08
CA VAL A 257 20.13 0.46 -2.40
C VAL A 257 19.81 -0.99 -2.67
N TYR A 258 18.78 -1.49 -2.04
CA TYR A 258 18.17 -2.76 -2.42
C TYR A 258 17.30 -2.53 -3.65
N MET A 259 17.75 -3.06 -4.79
CA MET A 259 17.03 -2.99 -6.07
C MET A 259 16.29 -4.30 -6.29
N ARG A 260 15.03 -4.22 -6.72
CA ARG A 260 14.24 -5.39 -7.09
C ARG A 260 14.11 -5.45 -8.60
N GLY A 261 14.18 -6.65 -9.13
CA GLY A 261 14.00 -6.95 -10.55
C GLY A 261 15.17 -7.66 -11.18
N GLN A 262 15.20 -7.66 -12.49
CA GLN A 262 16.34 -8.16 -13.27
C GLN A 262 17.44 -7.09 -13.32
N ALA A 263 18.69 -7.48 -13.16
CA ALA A 263 19.79 -6.53 -13.25
C ALA A 263 19.89 -5.93 -14.66
N VAL A 264 19.96 -4.60 -14.72
CA VAL A 264 19.99 -3.82 -15.95
C VAL A 264 21.26 -2.98 -16.03
N ALA A 265 22.03 -3.11 -17.10
CA ALA A 265 23.19 -2.30 -17.36
C ALA A 265 22.84 -0.83 -17.62
N ALA A 266 23.84 0.06 -17.62
CA ALA A 266 23.62 1.49 -17.86
C ALA A 266 23.01 1.80 -19.24
N ASP A 267 23.27 0.99 -20.24
CA ASP A 267 22.69 1.11 -21.58
C ASP A 267 21.26 0.56 -21.71
N GLY A 268 20.71 -0.02 -20.64
CA GLY A 268 19.38 -0.62 -20.59
C GLY A 268 19.32 -2.10 -20.95
N THR A 269 20.46 -2.74 -21.21
CA THR A 269 20.53 -4.18 -21.49
C THR A 269 20.32 -4.97 -20.21
N VAL A 270 19.46 -6.00 -20.24
CA VAL A 270 19.33 -6.97 -19.16
C VAL A 270 20.60 -7.82 -19.10
N ILE A 271 21.26 -7.84 -17.96
CA ILE A 271 22.50 -8.59 -17.72
C ILE A 271 22.32 -9.81 -16.82
N ASP A 272 21.12 -9.98 -16.30
CA ASP A 272 20.71 -11.15 -15.54
C ASP A 272 19.88 -12.05 -16.47
N ASP A 273 20.25 -13.31 -16.59
CA ASP A 273 19.57 -14.32 -17.40
C ASP A 273 18.46 -15.06 -16.64
N SER A 274 18.18 -14.63 -15.40
CA SER A 274 17.08 -15.17 -14.60
C SER A 274 15.72 -14.79 -15.21
N ASP A 275 14.79 -15.74 -15.14
CA ASP A 275 13.39 -15.55 -15.55
C ASP A 275 12.54 -14.86 -14.44
N THR A 276 13.09 -14.73 -13.25
CA THR A 276 12.40 -14.16 -12.08
C THR A 276 13.08 -12.90 -11.58
N ASP A 277 12.27 -12.00 -10.97
CA ASP A 277 12.78 -10.80 -10.28
C ASP A 277 13.58 -11.23 -9.04
N ALA A 278 14.79 -10.71 -8.90
CA ALA A 278 15.67 -10.91 -7.75
C ALA A 278 15.78 -9.64 -6.90
N LEU A 279 16.37 -9.78 -5.72
CA LEU A 279 16.78 -8.67 -4.85
C LEU A 279 18.29 -8.51 -4.94
N TRP A 280 18.73 -7.30 -5.25
CA TRP A 280 20.13 -6.93 -5.44
C TRP A 280 20.54 -5.87 -4.45
N LEU A 281 21.73 -5.99 -3.90
CA LEU A 281 22.44 -4.87 -3.25
C LEU A 281 23.21 -4.10 -4.31
N TYR A 282 22.94 -2.81 -4.40
CA TYR A 282 23.46 -1.93 -5.43
C TYR A 282 24.14 -0.71 -4.81
N ASP A 283 25.36 -0.40 -5.25
CA ASP A 283 26.08 0.82 -4.90
C ASP A 283 25.68 1.94 -5.87
N ALA A 284 24.85 2.86 -5.37
CA ALA A 284 24.32 3.95 -6.17
C ALA A 284 25.37 5.04 -6.49
N TYR A 285 26.49 5.09 -5.76
CA TYR A 285 27.57 6.06 -5.99
C TYR A 285 28.56 5.60 -7.05
N GLU A 286 28.85 4.28 -7.08
CA GLU A 286 29.77 3.69 -8.05
C GLU A 286 29.04 3.06 -9.25
N ASP A 287 27.70 3.13 -9.29
CA ASP A 287 26.88 2.54 -10.34
C ASP A 287 27.16 1.03 -10.52
N LYS A 288 27.19 0.27 -9.41
CA LYS A 288 27.67 -1.10 -9.41
C LYS A 288 26.75 -2.05 -8.63
N PHE A 289 26.42 -3.20 -9.23
CA PHE A 289 25.85 -4.33 -8.51
C PHE A 289 26.91 -4.95 -7.59
N ILE A 290 26.61 -5.07 -6.30
CA ILE A 290 27.48 -5.66 -5.29
C ILE A 290 27.23 -7.15 -5.18
N GLU A 291 25.98 -7.55 -4.93
CA GLU A 291 25.58 -8.95 -4.82
C GLU A 291 24.09 -9.15 -5.11
N LYS A 292 23.74 -10.37 -5.49
CA LYS A 292 22.38 -10.85 -5.53
C LYS A 292 22.01 -11.34 -4.13
N VAL A 293 21.20 -10.57 -3.39
CA VAL A 293 20.85 -10.84 -1.98
C VAL A 293 19.89 -12.02 -1.88
N TYR A 294 18.91 -12.06 -2.79
CA TYR A 294 17.90 -13.12 -2.81
C TYR A 294 17.33 -13.31 -4.21
N GLU A 295 17.10 -14.56 -4.56
CA GLU A 295 16.41 -14.99 -5.78
C GLU A 295 15.62 -16.26 -5.49
N ASN A 296 14.53 -16.46 -6.19
CA ASN A 296 13.79 -17.71 -6.21
C ASN A 296 13.63 -18.17 -7.67
N ASP A 297 13.88 -19.45 -7.94
CA ASP A 297 13.87 -20.02 -9.29
C ASP A 297 12.47 -20.19 -9.90
N ARG A 298 11.41 -19.91 -9.14
CA ARG A 298 10.02 -20.13 -9.56
C ARG A 298 9.11 -18.91 -9.38
N TYR A 299 9.48 -17.95 -8.54
CA TYR A 299 8.63 -16.83 -8.18
C TYR A 299 9.42 -15.54 -8.08
N ASP A 300 8.82 -14.46 -8.58
CA ASP A 300 9.37 -13.12 -8.42
C ASP A 300 9.46 -12.70 -6.95
N VAL A 301 10.49 -11.96 -6.60
CA VAL A 301 10.57 -11.27 -5.32
C VAL A 301 9.50 -10.17 -5.29
N GLY A 302 8.50 -10.31 -4.42
CA GLY A 302 7.38 -9.38 -4.32
C GLY A 302 7.78 -8.04 -3.72
N GLY A 303 8.26 -8.06 -2.49
CA GLY A 303 8.66 -6.87 -1.74
C GLY A 303 9.61 -7.25 -0.62
N ILE A 304 10.19 -6.25 0.03
CA ILE A 304 11.05 -6.45 1.19
C ILE A 304 10.45 -5.75 2.41
N ALA A 305 10.67 -6.33 3.58
CA ALA A 305 10.42 -5.69 4.85
C ALA A 305 11.76 -5.24 5.43
N ILE A 306 11.84 -3.99 5.87
CA ILE A 306 13.00 -3.50 6.61
C ILE A 306 12.74 -3.66 8.10
N SER A 307 13.65 -4.34 8.77
CA SER A 307 13.61 -4.51 10.22
C SER A 307 13.79 -3.16 10.92
N SER A 308 12.85 -2.79 11.78
CA SER A 308 12.99 -1.59 12.62
C SER A 308 14.09 -1.67 13.67
N LYS A 309 14.73 -2.85 13.84
CA LYS A 309 15.82 -3.06 14.80
C LYS A 309 17.18 -2.98 14.17
N THR A 310 17.31 -3.44 12.92
CA THR A 310 18.60 -3.54 12.23
C THR A 310 18.70 -2.57 11.07
N ASP A 311 17.59 -1.96 10.66
CA ASP A 311 17.47 -1.09 9.47
C ASP A 311 17.86 -1.80 8.16
N GLU A 312 17.84 -3.15 8.15
CA GLU A 312 18.19 -4.00 7.02
C GLU A 312 17.01 -4.95 6.68
N PRO A 313 17.02 -5.60 5.50
CA PRO A 313 15.99 -6.58 5.13
C PRO A 313 15.86 -7.71 6.15
N ALA A 314 14.61 -8.10 6.45
CA ALA A 314 14.26 -9.15 7.40
C ALA A 314 13.69 -10.38 6.68
#